data_7d6e89aef99c57475f6ea7793e0d68ac
#
_entry.id   7d6e89aef99c57475f6ea7793e0d68ac
#
_cell.length_a   1.000
_cell.length_b   1.000
_cell.length_c   1.000
_cell.angle_alpha   90.00
_cell.angle_beta   90.00
_cell.angle_gamma   90.00
#
_symmetry.space_group_name_H-M   'P 1'
#
loop_
_entity.id
_entity.type
_entity.pdbx_description
1 polymer ?
#
loop_
_entity_poly.entity_id
_entity_poly.type
_entity_poly.pdbx_seq_one_letter_code
_entity_poly.pdbx_strand_id
1 'polypeptide(L)'
;FKMSVGFTFDFNNKAIRQGGQLGSILTDSNGAYYQSDLTSFIGDIHIKFKGFSFLTEAAYRESSLGNFVTPDGLAYNQGFGLSAQAGYLLKSDYEMAFRYSRTSPIQGMSAASVNYQEQYTFGVSKYIIEHNLKFQTDLTYHQDLGNTFVSNYLMFRFQTELSF
;
A
#
# COMPACT_ATOMS: atom_id res chain seq x y z
N PHE A 1 -26.90 4.65 3.77
CA PHE A 1 -25.96 3.74 3.14
C PHE A 1 -25.31 4.44 1.94
N LYS A 2 -23.97 4.45 1.90
CA LYS A 2 -23.19 4.93 0.77
C LYS A 2 -22.15 3.88 0.42
N MET A 3 -21.97 3.60 -0.88
CA MET A 3 -20.96 2.66 -1.37
C MET A 3 -20.35 3.22 -2.65
N SER A 4 -19.04 3.07 -2.79
CA SER A 4 -18.33 3.26 -4.05
C SER A 4 -17.47 2.02 -4.33
N VAL A 5 -17.30 1.73 -5.61
CA VAL A 5 -16.42 0.66 -6.10
C VAL A 5 -15.58 1.25 -7.23
N GLY A 6 -14.29 1.06 -7.17
CA GLY A 6 -13.33 1.47 -8.18
C GLY A 6 -12.62 0.27 -8.78
N PHE A 7 -12.29 0.39 -10.07
CA PHE A 7 -11.41 -0.55 -10.77
C PHE A 7 -10.52 0.21 -11.74
N THR A 8 -9.23 -0.08 -11.71
CA THR A 8 -8.24 0.50 -12.62
C THR A 8 -7.44 -0.61 -13.27
N PHE A 9 -7.27 -0.50 -14.58
CA PHE A 9 -6.33 -1.27 -15.37
C PHE A 9 -5.26 -0.32 -15.91
N ASP A 10 -3.98 -0.68 -15.72
CA ASP A 10 -2.85 0.09 -16.23
C ASP A 10 -1.92 -0.85 -17.00
N PHE A 11 -1.50 -0.41 -18.19
CA PHE A 11 -0.57 -1.13 -19.05
C PHE A 11 0.53 -0.19 -19.53
N ASN A 12 1.77 -0.49 -19.15
CA ASN A 12 2.97 0.22 -19.59
C ASN A 12 3.77 -0.65 -20.54
N ASN A 13 3.79 -0.29 -21.82
CA ASN A 13 4.58 -0.98 -22.83
C ASN A 13 6.05 -0.56 -22.76
N LYS A 14 6.96 -1.53 -22.76
CA LYS A 14 8.42 -1.32 -22.76
C LYS A 14 8.90 -0.34 -21.67
N ALA A 15 8.38 -0.47 -20.47
CA ALA A 15 8.84 0.30 -19.32
C ALA A 15 10.33 0.07 -19.06
N ILE A 16 11.07 1.16 -18.87
CA ILE A 16 12.51 1.14 -18.56
C ILE A 16 12.78 1.39 -17.07
N ARG A 17 11.74 1.72 -16.28
CA ARG A 17 11.83 2.03 -14.85
C ARG A 17 11.12 0.97 -14.03
N GLN A 18 11.57 0.79 -12.79
CA GLN A 18 11.04 -0.22 -11.85
C GLN A 18 9.51 -0.19 -11.70
N GLY A 19 8.91 0.99 -11.64
CA GLY A 19 7.48 1.19 -11.45
C GLY A 19 6.73 1.64 -12.72
N GLY A 20 7.33 1.46 -13.90
CA GLY A 20 6.79 1.97 -15.15
C GLY A 20 7.25 3.40 -15.43
N GLN A 21 6.63 4.40 -14.81
CA GLN A 21 7.01 5.81 -14.96
C GLN A 21 7.89 6.32 -13.81
N LEU A 22 7.90 5.63 -12.66
CA LEU A 22 8.62 6.01 -11.46
C LEU A 22 9.65 4.94 -11.07
N GLY A 23 10.59 5.34 -10.22
CA GLY A 23 11.67 4.47 -9.74
C GLY A 23 12.95 4.57 -10.58
N SER A 24 13.93 3.76 -10.24
CA SER A 24 15.22 3.70 -10.91
C SER A 24 15.08 3.15 -12.34
N ILE A 25 15.93 3.62 -13.24
CA ILE A 25 16.06 3.07 -14.59
C ILE A 25 16.85 1.77 -14.51
N LEU A 26 16.41 0.74 -15.23
CA LEU A 26 17.11 -0.54 -15.32
C LEU A 26 17.99 -0.55 -16.55
N THR A 27 19.31 -0.66 -16.34
CA THR A 27 20.31 -0.70 -17.40
C THR A 27 21.21 -1.93 -17.25
N ASP A 28 21.77 -2.38 -18.35
CA ASP A 28 22.86 -3.35 -18.36
C ASP A 28 24.23 -2.67 -18.11
N SER A 29 25.30 -3.47 -18.03
CA SER A 29 26.67 -2.99 -17.84
C SER A 29 27.20 -2.11 -18.99
N ASN A 30 26.55 -2.12 -20.16
CA ASN A 30 26.88 -1.31 -21.33
C ASN A 30 26.03 -0.04 -21.44
N GLY A 31 25.11 0.19 -20.48
CA GLY A 31 24.19 1.33 -20.46
C GLY A 31 22.95 1.14 -21.34
N ALA A 32 22.70 -0.03 -21.89
CA ALA A 32 21.46 -0.32 -22.61
C ALA A 32 20.30 -0.54 -21.64
N TYR A 33 19.12 -0.05 -22.01
CA TYR A 33 17.92 -0.15 -21.15
C TYR A 33 17.29 -1.54 -21.24
N TYR A 34 17.03 -2.14 -20.08
CA TYR A 34 16.06 -3.22 -20.02
C TYR A 34 14.66 -2.68 -20.23
N GLN A 35 13.83 -3.42 -20.91
CA GLN A 35 12.44 -3.05 -21.23
C GLN A 35 11.50 -4.19 -20.83
N SER A 36 10.42 -3.88 -20.16
CA SER A 36 9.38 -4.82 -19.79
C SER A 36 8.00 -4.20 -19.96
N ASP A 37 7.04 -5.02 -20.37
CA ASP A 37 5.64 -4.64 -20.27
C ASP A 37 5.17 -4.87 -18.84
N LEU A 38 4.55 -3.84 -18.25
CA LEU A 38 4.00 -3.90 -16.90
C LEU A 38 2.49 -3.85 -16.99
N THR A 39 1.83 -4.84 -16.40
CA THR A 39 0.37 -4.92 -16.30
C THR A 39 -0.04 -4.76 -14.85
N SER A 40 -0.98 -3.86 -14.56
CA SER A 40 -1.48 -3.62 -13.21
C SER A 40 -3.01 -3.65 -13.18
N PHE A 41 -3.54 -4.25 -12.10
CA PHE A 41 -4.96 -4.24 -11.76
C PHE A 41 -5.10 -3.70 -10.35
N ILE A 42 -5.98 -2.73 -10.15
CA ILE A 42 -6.29 -2.14 -8.85
C ILE A 42 -7.80 -2.14 -8.68
N GLY A 43 -8.29 -2.59 -7.54
CA GLY A 43 -9.70 -2.56 -7.20
C GLY A 43 -9.90 -2.04 -5.79
N ASP A 44 -10.92 -1.21 -5.57
CA ASP A 44 -11.30 -0.71 -4.26
C ASP A 44 -12.80 -0.78 -4.00
N ILE A 45 -13.15 -0.88 -2.72
CA ILE A 45 -14.53 -0.81 -2.23
C ILE A 45 -14.53 0.08 -1.00
N HIS A 46 -15.43 1.07 -0.98
CA HIS A 46 -15.66 1.93 0.17
C HIS A 46 -17.14 1.90 0.57
N ILE A 47 -17.44 1.59 1.82
CA ILE A 47 -18.78 1.49 2.38
C ILE A 47 -18.89 2.42 3.60
N LYS A 48 -20.01 3.19 3.68
CA LYS A 48 -20.37 3.96 4.87
C LYS A 48 -21.83 3.71 5.26
N PHE A 49 -22.06 3.40 6.55
CA PHE A 49 -23.39 3.14 7.06
C PHE A 49 -23.47 3.44 8.57
N LYS A 50 -24.29 4.42 8.98
CA LYS A 50 -24.62 4.71 10.39
C LYS A 50 -23.39 4.77 11.33
N GLY A 51 -22.37 5.55 10.96
CA GLY A 51 -21.11 5.68 11.71
C GLY A 51 -20.08 4.61 11.39
N PHE A 52 -20.45 3.48 10.79
CA PHE A 52 -19.52 2.47 10.29
C PHE A 52 -18.93 2.91 8.95
N SER A 53 -17.63 2.71 8.78
CA SER A 53 -16.90 2.88 7.53
C SER A 53 -16.05 1.63 7.27
N PHE A 54 -16.01 1.20 6.02
CA PHE A 54 -15.11 0.13 5.56
C PHE A 54 -14.50 0.53 4.24
N LEU A 55 -13.18 0.42 4.14
CA LEU A 55 -12.41 0.66 2.92
C LEU A 55 -11.49 -0.54 2.69
N THR A 56 -11.50 -1.07 1.49
CA THR A 56 -10.50 -2.07 1.08
C THR A 56 -10.00 -1.74 -0.31
N GLU A 57 -8.70 -1.95 -0.52
CA GLU A 57 -8.04 -1.81 -1.80
C GLU A 57 -7.12 -3.01 -2.02
N ALA A 58 -7.14 -3.58 -3.21
CA ALA A 58 -6.22 -4.61 -3.65
C ALA A 58 -5.55 -4.18 -4.95
N ALA A 59 -4.24 -4.38 -5.04
CA ALA A 59 -3.45 -4.09 -6.21
C ALA A 59 -2.60 -5.29 -6.59
N TYR A 60 -2.53 -5.57 -7.88
CA TYR A 60 -1.70 -6.60 -8.48
C TYR A 60 -0.91 -6.01 -9.63
N ARG A 61 0.38 -6.31 -9.71
CA ARG A 61 1.23 -5.92 -10.83
C ARG A 61 2.17 -7.05 -11.21
N GLU A 62 2.30 -7.25 -12.50
CA GLU A 62 3.26 -8.20 -13.08
C GLU A 62 4.09 -7.54 -14.19
N SER A 63 5.27 -8.12 -14.42
CA SER A 63 6.22 -7.77 -15.47
C SER A 63 6.33 -8.91 -16.47
N SER A 64 6.38 -8.61 -17.76
CA SER A 64 6.60 -9.62 -18.82
C SER A 64 7.96 -10.33 -18.71
N LEU A 65 8.94 -9.73 -18.03
CA LEU A 65 10.23 -10.35 -17.73
C LEU A 65 10.20 -11.22 -16.46
N GLY A 66 9.07 -11.29 -15.75
CA GLY A 66 8.94 -12.12 -14.55
C GLY A 66 9.96 -11.75 -13.47
N ASN A 67 10.69 -12.75 -12.98
CA ASN A 67 11.68 -12.62 -11.89
C ASN A 67 13.02 -12.00 -12.29
N PHE A 68 13.04 -11.21 -13.34
CA PHE A 68 14.26 -10.58 -13.81
C PHE A 68 14.84 -9.61 -12.76
N VAL A 69 16.13 -9.74 -12.49
CA VAL A 69 16.91 -8.85 -11.61
C VAL A 69 18.17 -8.43 -12.38
N THR A 70 18.48 -7.16 -12.40
CA THR A 70 19.70 -6.62 -13.00
C THR A 70 20.94 -7.05 -12.18
N PRO A 71 22.16 -6.98 -12.76
CA PRO A 71 23.40 -7.22 -12.01
C PRO A 71 23.55 -6.35 -10.75
N ASP A 72 23.00 -5.12 -10.78
CA ASP A 72 23.00 -4.18 -9.66
C ASP A 72 21.89 -4.45 -8.62
N GLY A 73 21.16 -5.56 -8.77
CA GLY A 73 20.10 -5.95 -7.82
C GLY A 73 18.77 -5.22 -8.01
N LEU A 74 18.57 -4.47 -9.08
CA LEU A 74 17.31 -3.80 -9.38
C LEU A 74 16.34 -4.76 -10.08
N ALA A 75 15.05 -4.61 -9.79
CA ALA A 75 13.98 -5.38 -10.44
C ALA A 75 12.77 -4.49 -10.72
N TYR A 76 11.87 -4.94 -11.60
CA TYR A 76 10.57 -4.30 -11.76
C TYR A 76 9.72 -4.52 -10.51
N ASN A 77 9.04 -3.46 -10.06
CA ASN A 77 8.13 -3.52 -8.92
C ASN A 77 6.87 -4.29 -9.31
N GLN A 78 6.76 -5.51 -8.85
CA GLN A 78 5.66 -6.43 -9.15
C GLN A 78 5.30 -7.24 -7.92
N GLY A 79 4.04 -7.61 -7.79
CA GLY A 79 3.55 -8.30 -6.61
C GLY A 79 2.08 -8.01 -6.34
N PHE A 80 1.65 -8.34 -5.14
CA PHE A 80 0.31 -8.15 -4.65
C PHE A 80 0.33 -7.22 -3.42
N GLY A 81 -0.57 -6.26 -3.39
CA GLY A 81 -0.85 -5.39 -2.24
C GLY A 81 -2.31 -5.48 -1.84
N LEU A 82 -2.56 -5.50 -0.54
CA LEU A 82 -3.89 -5.46 0.06
C LEU A 82 -3.89 -4.46 1.21
N SER A 83 -4.91 -3.63 1.28
CA SER A 83 -5.22 -2.80 2.44
C SER A 83 -6.71 -2.94 2.77
N ALA A 84 -7.05 -3.16 4.04
CA ALA A 84 -8.42 -3.19 4.52
C ALA A 84 -8.51 -2.41 5.83
N GLN A 85 -9.45 -1.48 5.90
CA GLN A 85 -9.68 -0.62 7.06
C GLN A 85 -11.16 -0.63 7.43
N ALA A 86 -11.46 -0.81 8.71
CA ALA A 86 -12.79 -0.64 9.27
C ALA A 86 -12.74 0.42 10.37
N GLY A 87 -13.73 1.30 10.42
CA GLY A 87 -13.86 2.34 11.43
C GLY A 87 -15.29 2.48 11.92
N TYR A 88 -15.44 2.96 13.14
CA TYR A 88 -16.74 3.27 13.72
C TYR A 88 -16.70 4.61 14.47
N LEU A 89 -17.51 5.55 14.01
CA LEU A 89 -17.72 6.84 14.66
C LEU A 89 -18.82 6.73 15.70
N LEU A 90 -18.44 6.95 16.96
CA LEU A 90 -19.34 6.99 18.10
C LEU A 90 -20.11 8.33 18.14
N LYS A 91 -21.27 8.37 18.82
CA LYS A 91 -22.03 9.60 19.05
C LYS A 91 -21.28 10.64 19.90
N SER A 92 -20.23 10.23 20.58
CA SER A 92 -19.35 11.09 21.38
C SER A 92 -18.22 11.73 20.58
N ASP A 93 -18.27 11.69 19.23
CA ASP A 93 -17.27 12.22 18.32
C ASP A 93 -15.89 11.55 18.45
N TYR A 94 -15.83 10.34 18.99
CA TYR A 94 -14.68 9.46 18.90
C TYR A 94 -14.87 8.50 17.75
N GLU A 95 -13.81 8.29 16.98
CA GLU A 95 -13.73 7.25 15.96
C GLU A 95 -12.64 6.25 16.36
N MET A 96 -12.96 4.97 16.33
CA MET A 96 -12.01 3.88 16.44
C MET A 96 -11.88 3.24 15.07
N ALA A 97 -10.63 3.01 14.64
CA ALA A 97 -10.35 2.39 13.35
C ALA A 97 -9.28 1.30 13.50
N PHE A 98 -9.46 0.23 12.74
CA PHE A 98 -8.46 -0.80 12.56
C PHE A 98 -8.14 -0.93 11.09
N ARG A 99 -6.83 -1.02 10.76
CA ARG A 99 -6.34 -1.25 9.40
C ARG A 99 -5.35 -2.41 9.39
N TYR A 100 -5.54 -3.29 8.43
CA TYR A 100 -4.58 -4.31 8.02
C TYR A 100 -4.06 -3.96 6.63
N SER A 101 -2.76 -4.04 6.42
CA SER A 101 -2.18 -3.96 5.09
C SER A 101 -1.09 -5.01 4.91
N ARG A 102 -0.97 -5.50 3.68
CA ARG A 102 0.01 -6.50 3.28
C ARG A 102 0.55 -6.20 1.91
N THR A 103 1.86 -6.34 1.75
CA THR A 103 2.52 -6.43 0.44
C THR A 103 3.24 -7.76 0.37
N SER A 104 3.18 -8.42 -0.78
CA SER A 104 3.84 -9.70 -0.98
C SER A 104 4.28 -9.88 -2.43
N PRO A 105 5.44 -10.52 -2.67
CA PRO A 105 5.77 -11.01 -4.00
C PRO A 105 4.77 -12.07 -4.41
N ILE A 106 4.55 -12.24 -5.72
CA ILE A 106 3.84 -13.38 -6.26
C ILE A 106 4.78 -14.58 -6.22
N GLN A 107 4.21 -15.78 -6.08
CA GLN A 107 4.99 -17.01 -6.01
C GLN A 107 5.99 -17.13 -7.19
N GLY A 108 7.24 -17.35 -6.88
CA GLY A 108 8.33 -17.42 -7.86
C GLY A 108 9.01 -16.07 -8.17
N MET A 109 8.57 -14.95 -7.58
CA MET A 109 9.19 -13.64 -7.76
C MET A 109 10.33 -13.40 -6.76
N SER A 110 11.35 -12.66 -7.20
CA SER A 110 12.47 -12.27 -6.35
C SER A 110 12.02 -11.29 -5.26
N ALA A 111 12.55 -11.45 -4.05
CA ALA A 111 12.41 -10.49 -2.96
C ALA A 111 12.93 -9.08 -3.32
N ALA A 112 13.76 -8.95 -4.36
CA ALA A 112 14.22 -7.65 -4.88
C ALA A 112 13.08 -6.82 -5.51
N SER A 113 11.95 -7.44 -5.90
CA SER A 113 10.85 -6.75 -6.58
C SER A 113 9.84 -6.13 -5.62
N VAL A 114 9.66 -6.71 -4.43
CA VAL A 114 8.73 -6.20 -3.42
C VAL A 114 9.10 -6.71 -2.02
N ASN A 115 8.91 -5.87 -1.01
CA ASN A 115 9.07 -6.29 0.38
C ASN A 115 7.83 -7.09 0.82
N TYR A 116 8.07 -8.28 1.38
CA TYR A 116 7.01 -9.08 1.98
C TYR A 116 6.79 -8.61 3.42
N GLN A 117 5.73 -7.83 3.64
CA GLN A 117 5.45 -7.20 4.93
C GLN A 117 3.96 -7.16 5.24
N GLU A 118 3.66 -7.15 6.53
CA GLU A 118 2.32 -6.93 7.06
C GLU A 118 2.33 -5.80 8.09
N GLN A 119 1.23 -5.07 8.17
CA GLN A 119 1.02 -4.01 9.14
C GLN A 119 -0.37 -4.11 9.74
N TYR A 120 -0.43 -3.97 11.05
CA TYR A 120 -1.65 -3.94 11.85
C TYR A 120 -1.70 -2.60 12.58
N THR A 121 -2.67 -1.76 12.25
CA THR A 121 -2.79 -0.43 12.84
C THR A 121 -4.11 -0.31 13.59
N PHE A 122 -4.06 0.14 14.83
CA PHE A 122 -5.23 0.58 15.58
C PHE A 122 -5.13 2.08 15.82
N GLY A 123 -6.17 2.82 15.48
CA GLY A 123 -6.24 4.27 15.60
C GLY A 123 -7.47 4.73 16.35
N VAL A 124 -7.30 5.83 17.07
CA VAL A 124 -8.39 6.56 17.73
C VAL A 124 -8.31 8.02 17.31
N SER A 125 -9.44 8.57 16.86
CA SER A 125 -9.58 9.99 16.53
C SER A 125 -10.63 10.62 17.43
N LYS A 126 -10.41 11.89 17.82
CA LYS A 126 -11.39 12.73 18.48
C LYS A 126 -11.65 13.96 17.62
N TYR A 127 -12.90 14.12 17.21
CA TYR A 127 -13.38 15.31 16.53
C TYR A 127 -13.80 16.37 17.59
N ILE A 128 -13.21 17.56 17.55
CA ILE A 128 -13.47 18.64 18.51
C ILE A 128 -14.46 19.65 17.92
N ILE A 129 -14.23 20.06 16.66
CA ILE A 129 -15.08 21.00 15.94
C ILE A 129 -15.41 20.33 14.60
N GLU A 130 -16.37 19.43 14.60
CA GLU A 130 -16.77 18.66 13.41
C GLU A 130 -15.53 18.12 12.65
N HIS A 131 -15.30 18.57 11.41
CA HIS A 131 -14.12 18.20 10.62
C HIS A 131 -12.99 19.24 10.67
N ASN A 132 -13.20 20.38 11.38
CA ASN A 132 -12.24 21.50 11.37
C ASN A 132 -11.07 21.29 12.33
N LEU A 133 -11.30 20.60 13.45
CA LEU A 133 -10.24 20.25 14.41
C LEU A 133 -10.39 18.80 14.85
N LYS A 134 -9.36 18.01 14.57
CA LYS A 134 -9.30 16.59 14.92
C LYS A 134 -7.95 16.25 15.55
N PHE A 135 -7.96 15.49 16.62
CA PHE A 135 -6.79 14.80 17.17
C PHE A 135 -6.88 13.33 16.83
N GLN A 136 -5.76 12.78 16.41
CA GLN A 136 -5.65 11.37 16.05
C GLN A 136 -4.40 10.77 16.66
N THR A 137 -4.53 9.56 17.17
CA THR A 137 -3.40 8.74 17.59
C THR A 137 -3.55 7.35 17.01
N ASP A 138 -2.45 6.75 16.62
CA ASP A 138 -2.43 5.37 16.16
C ASP A 138 -1.19 4.61 16.63
N LEU A 139 -1.35 3.30 16.78
CA LEU A 139 -0.32 2.34 17.06
C LEU A 139 -0.28 1.32 15.94
N THR A 140 0.86 1.20 15.28
CA THR A 140 1.08 0.26 14.18
C THR A 140 2.13 -0.77 14.59
N TYR A 141 1.79 -2.05 14.50
CA TYR A 141 2.74 -3.15 14.51
C TYR A 141 3.12 -3.49 13.07
N HIS A 142 4.41 -3.40 12.79
CA HIS A 142 4.98 -3.74 11.50
C HIS A 142 5.72 -5.07 11.61
N GLN A 143 5.41 -6.00 10.70
CA GLN A 143 6.04 -7.30 10.59
C GLN A 143 6.66 -7.45 9.20
N ASP A 144 7.97 -7.68 9.16
CA ASP A 144 8.68 -8.05 7.94
C ASP A 144 8.72 -9.58 7.83
N LEU A 145 8.21 -10.13 6.73
CA LEU A 145 8.13 -11.57 6.49
C LEU A 145 9.15 -12.06 5.45
N GLY A 146 9.87 -11.14 4.80
CA GLY A 146 10.80 -11.43 3.71
C GLY A 146 12.28 -11.30 4.07
N ASN A 147 12.60 -10.58 5.15
CA ASN A 147 13.99 -10.26 5.49
C ASN A 147 14.27 -10.58 6.96
N THR A 148 15.16 -11.54 7.19
CA THR A 148 15.59 -11.94 8.54
C THR A 148 16.44 -10.88 9.26
N PHE A 149 16.91 -9.85 8.55
CA PHE A 149 17.73 -8.76 9.10
C PHE A 149 16.91 -7.53 9.53
N VAL A 150 15.63 -7.46 9.13
CA VAL A 150 14.72 -6.37 9.56
C VAL A 150 13.87 -6.89 10.71
N SER A 151 14.00 -6.27 11.88
CA SER A 151 13.19 -6.63 13.04
C SER A 151 11.79 -6.04 12.95
N ASN A 152 10.80 -6.78 13.45
CA ASN A 152 9.47 -6.26 13.68
C ASN A 152 9.54 -5.06 14.64
N TYR A 153 8.72 -4.05 14.43
CA TYR A 153 8.69 -2.86 15.27
C TYR A 153 7.29 -2.34 15.52
N LEU A 154 7.15 -1.56 16.59
CA LEU A 154 5.96 -0.78 16.90
C LEU A 154 6.23 0.68 16.56
N MET A 155 5.28 1.31 15.91
CA MET A 155 5.28 2.74 15.62
C MET A 155 4.06 3.38 16.28
N PHE A 156 4.31 4.41 17.09
CA PHE A 156 3.29 5.28 17.63
C PHE A 156 3.29 6.60 16.87
N ARG A 157 2.09 7.09 16.50
CA ARG A 157 1.92 8.37 15.83
C ARG A 157 0.83 9.17 16.53
N PHE A 158 1.08 10.47 16.70
CA PHE A 158 0.10 11.47 17.09
C PHE A 158 0.02 12.54 16.00
N GLN A 159 -1.20 12.93 15.65
CA GLN A 159 -1.47 13.92 14.61
C GLN A 159 -2.57 14.86 15.06
N THR A 160 -2.39 16.14 14.75
CA THR A 160 -3.44 17.16 14.82
C THR A 160 -3.77 17.62 13.41
N GLU A 161 -5.04 17.63 13.08
CA GLU A 161 -5.54 18.15 11.80
C GLU A 161 -6.38 19.37 12.07
N LEU A 162 -6.08 20.48 11.36
CA LEU A 162 -6.77 21.74 11.44
C LEU A 162 -7.15 22.18 10.03
N SER A 163 -8.44 22.43 9.79
CA SER A 163 -9.00 22.90 8.51
C SER A 163 -9.69 24.23 8.72
N PHE A 164 -9.48 25.20 7.80
CA PHE A 164 -10.05 26.55 7.84
C PHE A 164 -11.01 26.77 6.68
#